data_e90d57f0584ad801f4543afbb725e68b
#
_entry.id   e90d57f0584ad801f4543afbb725e68b
#
_cell.length_a   1.000
_cell.length_b   1.000
_cell.length_c   1.000
_cell.angle_alpha   90.00
_cell.angle_beta   90.00
_cell.angle_gamma   90.00
#
_symmetry.space_group_name_H-M   'P 1'
#
loop_
_entity.id
_entity.type
_entity.pdbx_description
1 polymer ?
#
loop_
_entity_poly.entity_id
_entity_poly.type
_entity_poly.pdbx_seq_one_letter_code
_entity_poly.pdbx_strand_id
1 'polypeptide(L)'
;AREFSGRLGQSFEITTRSDFPHARGLGSSAAASGAVIRAVLDACRRDASADELFALTQMAERVAHGNPSGLDAAATSSSSPIRFQGGRMRPVSQRIAHAHLVIADSGVQGSTREAVSGLRRCYEQDAEGTGPLIDGLGALARTAITALHDGDAPALGEAMNRAHTVLAGLDLSLPVLDR
;
A
#
# COMPACT_ATOMS: atom_id res chain seq x y z
N ALA A 1 15.40 7.40 -13.76
CA ALA A 1 15.50 7.87 -15.16
C ALA A 1 16.96 8.10 -15.59
N ARG A 2 17.79 8.85 -14.82
CA ARG A 2 19.19 9.15 -15.20
C ARG A 2 20.09 7.91 -15.28
N GLU A 3 19.91 6.91 -14.43
CA GLU A 3 20.70 5.67 -14.48
C GLU A 3 20.42 4.81 -15.71
N PHE A 4 19.19 4.83 -16.21
CA PHE A 4 18.81 4.11 -17.43
C PHE A 4 19.21 4.87 -18.70
N SER A 5 19.04 6.19 -18.73
CA SER A 5 19.38 7.00 -19.92
C SER A 5 20.86 7.05 -20.19
N GLY A 6 21.73 7.06 -19.15
CA GLY A 6 23.19 7.08 -19.31
C GLY A 6 23.79 5.81 -19.92
N ARG A 7 23.10 4.66 -19.76
CA ARG A 7 23.56 3.38 -20.35
C ARG A 7 23.07 3.13 -21.78
N LEU A 8 22.00 3.81 -22.21
CA LEU A 8 21.34 3.57 -23.50
C LEU A 8 21.61 4.67 -24.51
N GLY A 9 22.25 5.78 -24.12
CA GLY A 9 22.46 6.93 -25.01
C GLY A 9 21.15 7.60 -25.49
N GLN A 10 20.01 7.28 -24.82
CA GLN A 10 18.68 7.81 -25.13
C GLN A 10 18.19 8.72 -24.01
N SER A 11 17.55 9.82 -24.37
CA SER A 11 16.82 10.67 -23.45
C SER A 11 15.32 10.45 -23.62
N PHE A 12 14.58 10.48 -22.50
CA PHE A 12 13.12 10.32 -22.50
C PHE A 12 12.46 11.58 -21.94
N GLU A 13 11.43 12.03 -22.60
CA GLU A 13 10.44 12.94 -22.02
C GLU A 13 9.34 12.09 -21.39
N ILE A 14 9.05 12.34 -20.10
CA ILE A 14 8.10 11.54 -19.34
C ILE A 14 6.98 12.47 -18.87
N THR A 15 5.76 12.18 -19.33
CA THR A 15 4.54 12.82 -18.87
C THR A 15 3.72 11.81 -18.05
N THR A 16 3.31 12.18 -16.84
CA THR A 16 2.43 11.36 -16.00
C THR A 16 1.06 12.03 -15.85
N ARG A 17 0.01 11.22 -15.87
CA ARG A 17 -1.36 11.65 -15.60
C ARG A 17 -1.98 10.71 -14.55
N SER A 18 -2.70 11.28 -13.60
CA SER A 18 -3.40 10.52 -12.57
C SER A 18 -4.83 11.06 -12.44
N ASP A 19 -5.80 10.13 -12.36
CA ASP A 19 -7.21 10.45 -12.18
C ASP A 19 -7.61 10.49 -10.69
N PHE A 20 -6.70 10.14 -9.77
CA PHE A 20 -6.95 10.25 -8.33
C PHE A 20 -5.90 11.11 -7.62
N PRO A 21 -6.29 11.73 -6.49
CA PRO A 21 -5.44 12.67 -5.79
C PRO A 21 -4.24 12.01 -5.13
N HIS A 22 -3.13 12.74 -5.05
CA HIS A 22 -1.91 12.29 -4.38
C HIS A 22 -2.05 12.33 -2.84
N ALA A 23 -1.24 11.52 -2.14
CA ALA A 23 -1.12 11.49 -0.69
C ALA A 23 -2.45 11.19 0.05
N ARG A 24 -3.26 10.27 -0.49
CA ARG A 24 -4.54 9.78 0.08
C ARG A 24 -4.49 8.34 0.59
N GLY A 25 -3.30 7.77 0.79
CA GLY A 25 -3.17 6.40 1.27
C GLY A 25 -3.45 5.30 0.23
N LEU A 26 -3.64 5.67 -1.03
CA LEU A 26 -3.91 4.73 -2.13
C LEU A 26 -2.66 4.27 -2.89
N GLY A 27 -1.47 4.48 -2.36
CA GLY A 27 -0.21 4.07 -3.01
C GLY A 27 0.10 4.86 -4.29
N SER A 28 -0.38 6.10 -4.42
CA SER A 28 -0.22 6.91 -5.64
C SER A 28 1.24 7.14 -6.04
N SER A 29 2.15 7.28 -5.09
CA SER A 29 3.59 7.42 -5.33
C SER A 29 4.16 6.17 -6.00
N ALA A 30 3.91 5.00 -5.42
CA ALA A 30 4.35 3.72 -5.95
C ALA A 30 3.70 3.41 -7.31
N ALA A 31 2.41 3.74 -7.47
CA ALA A 31 1.70 3.56 -8.74
C ALA A 31 2.32 4.43 -9.86
N ALA A 32 2.59 5.71 -9.59
CA ALA A 32 3.23 6.62 -10.55
C ALA A 32 4.66 6.14 -10.89
N SER A 33 5.45 5.77 -9.89
CA SER A 33 6.80 5.22 -10.08
C SER A 33 6.77 3.94 -10.93
N GLY A 34 5.87 3.02 -10.61
CA GLY A 34 5.69 1.78 -11.36
C GLY A 34 5.23 2.00 -12.80
N ALA A 35 4.35 2.99 -13.03
CA ALA A 35 3.91 3.37 -14.39
C ALA A 35 5.08 3.92 -15.22
N VAL A 36 5.88 4.83 -14.65
CA VAL A 36 7.08 5.37 -15.31
C VAL A 36 8.09 4.27 -15.63
N ILE A 37 8.34 3.36 -14.69
CA ILE A 37 9.26 2.24 -14.88
C ILE A 37 8.78 1.35 -16.05
N ARG A 38 7.49 0.98 -16.09
CA ARG A 38 6.93 0.17 -17.16
C ARG A 38 7.03 0.88 -18.51
N ALA A 39 6.71 2.19 -18.58
CA ALA A 39 6.80 2.96 -19.81
C ALA A 39 8.24 3.04 -20.36
N VAL A 40 9.24 3.21 -19.47
CA VAL A 40 10.65 3.21 -19.87
C VAL A 40 11.10 1.82 -20.35
N LEU A 41 10.70 0.76 -19.65
CA LEU A 41 11.00 -0.61 -20.07
C LEU A 41 10.42 -0.92 -21.44
N ASP A 42 9.15 -0.57 -21.66
CA ASP A 42 8.47 -0.73 -22.96
C ASP A 42 9.19 0.04 -24.07
N ALA A 43 9.51 1.32 -23.85
CA ALA A 43 10.26 2.13 -24.80
C ALA A 43 11.65 1.54 -25.12
N CYS A 44 12.25 0.84 -24.17
CA CYS A 44 13.51 0.13 -24.36
C CYS A 44 13.34 -1.29 -24.93
N ARG A 45 12.12 -1.72 -25.20
CA ARG A 45 11.77 -3.10 -25.63
C ARG A 45 12.34 -4.15 -24.68
N ARG A 46 12.18 -3.91 -23.39
CA ARG A 46 12.70 -4.74 -22.32
C ARG A 46 11.56 -5.23 -21.43
N ASP A 47 11.45 -6.54 -21.29
CA ASP A 47 10.57 -7.16 -20.31
C ASP A 47 11.20 -7.14 -18.92
N ALA A 48 10.38 -7.08 -17.90
CA ALA A 48 10.78 -7.22 -16.51
C ALA A 48 9.85 -8.19 -15.78
N SER A 49 10.42 -9.02 -14.93
CA SER A 49 9.65 -9.87 -14.03
C SER A 49 8.92 -9.04 -12.98
N ALA A 50 7.92 -9.64 -12.30
CA ALA A 50 7.21 -8.99 -11.20
C ALA A 50 8.18 -8.60 -10.06
N ASP A 51 9.17 -9.44 -9.77
CA ASP A 51 10.19 -9.15 -8.76
C ASP A 51 11.09 -7.99 -9.15
N GLU A 52 11.45 -7.88 -10.42
CA GLU A 52 12.25 -6.76 -10.94
C GLU A 52 11.46 -5.45 -10.89
N LEU A 53 10.18 -5.46 -11.29
CA LEU A 53 9.30 -4.31 -11.19
C LEU A 53 9.11 -3.86 -9.74
N PHE A 54 8.92 -4.79 -8.83
CA PHE A 54 8.86 -4.52 -7.40
C PHE A 54 10.14 -3.87 -6.90
N ALA A 55 11.31 -4.44 -7.24
CA ALA A 55 12.60 -3.92 -6.80
C ALA A 55 12.87 -2.49 -7.32
N LEU A 56 12.55 -2.22 -8.58
CA LEU A 56 12.69 -0.89 -9.18
C LEU A 56 11.73 0.12 -8.57
N THR A 57 10.46 -0.26 -8.34
CA THR A 57 9.46 0.59 -7.68
C THR A 57 9.88 0.89 -6.24
N GLN A 58 10.38 -0.12 -5.52
CA GLN A 58 10.88 0.06 -4.16
C GLN A 58 12.12 0.96 -4.09
N MET A 59 12.97 0.96 -5.10
CA MET A 59 14.09 1.90 -5.21
C MET A 59 13.59 3.35 -5.35
N ALA A 60 12.58 3.59 -6.18
CA ALA A 60 11.97 4.91 -6.34
C ALA A 60 11.30 5.38 -5.02
N GLU A 61 10.58 4.49 -4.36
CA GLU A 61 9.95 4.77 -3.05
C GLU A 61 10.99 5.10 -1.96
N ARG A 62 12.15 4.46 -1.96
CA ARG A 62 13.25 4.82 -1.03
C ARG A 62 13.75 6.24 -1.26
N VAL A 63 13.87 6.67 -2.51
CA VAL A 63 14.28 8.04 -2.84
C VAL A 63 13.24 9.05 -2.36
N ALA A 64 11.94 8.75 -2.51
CA ALA A 64 10.85 9.64 -2.13
C ALA A 64 10.59 9.67 -0.62
N HIS A 65 10.65 8.52 0.06
CA HIS A 65 10.15 8.33 1.43
C HIS A 65 11.20 7.86 2.44
N GLY A 66 12.41 7.58 2.02
CA GLY A 66 13.52 7.12 2.86
C GLY A 66 13.47 5.63 3.18
N ASN A 67 12.58 5.18 4.04
CA ASN A 67 12.47 3.77 4.45
C ASN A 67 11.05 3.22 4.27
N PRO A 68 10.58 3.01 3.03
CA PRO A 68 9.27 2.46 2.75
C PRO A 68 9.19 0.98 3.14
N SER A 69 8.02 0.55 3.64
CA SER A 69 7.77 -0.86 4.01
C SER A 69 7.84 -1.83 2.82
N GLY A 70 7.56 -1.33 1.62
CA GLY A 70 7.41 -2.10 0.40
C GLY A 70 5.97 -2.54 0.10
N LEU A 71 5.02 -2.29 0.99
CA LEU A 71 3.62 -2.67 0.78
C LEU A 71 3.03 -2.01 -0.47
N ASP A 72 3.20 -0.70 -0.62
CA ASP A 72 2.65 0.04 -1.76
C ASP A 72 3.28 -0.41 -3.09
N ALA A 73 4.60 -0.62 -3.12
CA ALA A 73 5.29 -1.16 -4.28
C ALA A 73 4.80 -2.57 -4.64
N ALA A 74 4.55 -3.43 -3.64
CA ALA A 74 4.02 -4.76 -3.85
C ALA A 74 2.57 -4.72 -4.35
N ALA A 75 1.72 -3.92 -3.72
CA ALA A 75 0.31 -3.81 -4.08
C ALA A 75 0.10 -3.27 -5.50
N THR A 76 0.83 -2.22 -5.89
CA THR A 76 0.73 -1.63 -7.23
C THR A 76 1.38 -2.48 -8.33
N SER A 77 2.16 -3.48 -7.97
CA SER A 77 2.76 -4.44 -8.91
C SER A 77 1.92 -5.71 -9.10
N SER A 78 0.84 -5.87 -8.32
CA SER A 78 -0.04 -7.04 -8.37
C SER A 78 -1.39 -6.72 -9.02
N SER A 79 -1.92 -7.67 -9.78
CA SER A 79 -3.29 -7.62 -10.33
C SER A 79 -4.34 -8.28 -9.43
N SER A 80 -3.94 -8.81 -8.29
CA SER A 80 -4.81 -9.51 -7.33
C SER A 80 -4.54 -9.04 -5.91
N PRO A 81 -5.47 -9.28 -4.97
CA PRO A 81 -5.22 -9.05 -3.56
C PRO A 81 -3.96 -9.77 -3.09
N ILE A 82 -3.20 -9.13 -2.23
CA ILE A 82 -1.95 -9.67 -1.71
C ILE A 82 -1.94 -9.69 -0.18
N ARG A 83 -1.26 -10.68 0.38
CA ARG A 83 -0.76 -10.64 1.74
C ARG A 83 0.70 -10.19 1.71
N PHE A 84 0.99 -9.09 2.40
CA PHE A 84 2.33 -8.59 2.57
C PHE A 84 2.76 -8.75 4.03
N GLN A 85 3.87 -9.46 4.26
CA GLN A 85 4.37 -9.68 5.61
C GLN A 85 5.89 -9.88 5.59
N GLY A 86 6.63 -9.13 6.42
CA GLY A 86 8.08 -9.26 6.53
C GLY A 86 8.81 -9.06 5.20
N GLY A 87 8.38 -8.10 4.39
CA GLY A 87 8.96 -7.81 3.07
C GLY A 87 8.59 -8.84 1.98
N ARG A 88 7.72 -9.80 2.27
CA ARG A 88 7.32 -10.85 1.33
C ARG A 88 5.86 -10.66 0.90
N MET A 89 5.63 -10.72 -0.40
CA MET A 89 4.32 -10.70 -1.02
C MET A 89 3.86 -12.12 -1.34
N ARG A 90 2.57 -12.39 -1.07
CA ARG A 90 1.89 -13.63 -1.50
C ARG A 90 0.52 -13.26 -2.05
N PRO A 91 0.13 -13.77 -3.24
CA PRO A 91 -1.22 -13.59 -3.74
C PRO A 91 -2.25 -14.20 -2.79
N VAL A 92 -3.40 -13.56 -2.69
CA VAL A 92 -4.57 -14.05 -1.94
C VAL A 92 -5.67 -14.37 -2.94
N SER A 93 -6.18 -15.59 -2.92
CA SER A 93 -7.37 -15.94 -3.68
C SER A 93 -8.59 -15.21 -3.10
N GLN A 94 -9.44 -14.67 -3.97
CA GLN A 94 -10.68 -14.05 -3.57
C GLN A 94 -11.84 -14.69 -4.34
N ARG A 95 -12.96 -14.97 -3.65
CA ARG A 95 -14.18 -15.57 -4.19
C ARG A 95 -15.41 -14.68 -4.00
N ILE A 96 -15.22 -13.45 -3.55
CA ILE A 96 -16.34 -12.50 -3.39
C ILE A 96 -16.85 -12.14 -4.79
N ALA A 97 -18.05 -12.63 -5.11
CA ALA A 97 -18.67 -12.42 -6.43
C ALA A 97 -19.52 -11.14 -6.49
N HIS A 98 -20.13 -10.75 -5.36
CA HIS A 98 -21.06 -9.63 -5.30
C HIS A 98 -20.77 -8.78 -4.05
N ALA A 99 -19.95 -7.75 -4.22
CA ALA A 99 -19.71 -6.73 -3.20
C ALA A 99 -19.37 -5.41 -3.87
N HIS A 100 -19.67 -4.31 -3.18
CA HIS A 100 -19.21 -2.98 -3.56
C HIS A 100 -18.13 -2.52 -2.58
N LEU A 101 -16.98 -2.15 -3.11
CA LEU A 101 -15.95 -1.47 -2.34
C LEU A 101 -16.17 0.02 -2.47
N VAL A 102 -16.50 0.69 -1.36
CA VAL A 102 -16.66 2.14 -1.30
C VAL A 102 -15.38 2.77 -0.79
N ILE A 103 -14.86 3.73 -1.54
CA ILE A 103 -13.67 4.49 -1.17
C ILE A 103 -14.10 5.91 -0.82
N ALA A 104 -13.78 6.36 0.40
CA ALA A 104 -14.03 7.72 0.85
C ALA A 104 -12.71 8.48 0.99
N ASP A 105 -12.66 9.70 0.43
CA ASP A 105 -11.53 10.60 0.57
C ASP A 105 -11.86 11.69 1.62
N SER A 106 -11.07 11.75 2.69
CA SER A 106 -11.21 12.75 3.74
C SER A 106 -10.91 14.18 3.28
N GLY A 107 -10.31 14.37 2.10
CA GLY A 107 -9.81 15.65 1.63
C GLY A 107 -8.52 16.12 2.30
N VAL A 108 -8.03 15.42 3.31
CA VAL A 108 -6.81 15.76 4.07
C VAL A 108 -5.63 14.95 3.56
N GLN A 109 -4.51 15.61 3.31
CA GLN A 109 -3.27 14.92 2.95
C GLN A 109 -2.69 14.19 4.17
N GLY A 110 -2.46 12.89 4.03
CA GLY A 110 -1.82 12.08 5.06
C GLY A 110 -0.30 12.04 4.90
N SER A 111 0.41 11.97 6.03
CA SER A 111 1.85 11.71 6.08
C SER A 111 2.10 10.34 6.69
N THR A 112 2.42 9.35 5.86
CA THR A 112 2.78 8.00 6.33
C THR A 112 3.95 8.04 7.32
N ARG A 113 4.92 8.93 7.11
CA ARG A 113 6.06 9.10 8.01
C ARG A 113 5.62 9.54 9.41
N GLU A 114 4.70 10.49 9.50
CA GLU A 114 4.19 11.00 10.79
C GLU A 114 3.36 9.93 11.50
N ALA A 115 2.48 9.24 10.79
CA ALA A 115 1.68 8.15 11.33
C ALA A 115 2.55 7.02 11.91
N VAL A 116 3.54 6.54 11.14
CA VAL A 116 4.47 5.49 11.58
C VAL A 116 5.32 5.96 12.76
N SER A 117 5.83 7.20 12.72
CA SER A 117 6.61 7.75 13.83
C SER A 117 5.77 7.97 15.08
N GLY A 118 4.50 8.36 14.93
CA GLY A 118 3.53 8.47 16.01
C GLY A 118 3.29 7.14 16.69
N LEU A 119 2.92 6.12 15.92
CA LEU A 119 2.68 4.77 16.43
C LEU A 119 3.93 4.19 17.13
N ARG A 120 5.12 4.41 16.57
CA ARG A 120 6.38 3.99 17.21
C ARG A 120 6.55 4.62 18.59
N ARG A 121 6.31 5.94 18.72
CA ARG A 121 6.38 6.61 20.03
C ARG A 121 5.36 6.06 21.01
N CYS A 122 4.12 5.80 20.59
CA CYS A 122 3.12 5.16 21.45
C CYS A 122 3.59 3.79 21.94
N TYR A 123 4.15 2.97 21.05
CA TYR A 123 4.68 1.67 21.44
C TYR A 123 5.90 1.76 22.37
N GLU A 124 6.81 2.72 22.14
CA GLU A 124 7.97 2.94 23.03
C GLU A 124 7.59 3.44 24.43
N GLN A 125 6.46 4.17 24.54
CA GLN A 125 5.93 4.69 25.79
C GLN A 125 5.07 3.66 26.54
N ASP A 126 4.30 2.87 25.84
CA ASP A 126 3.40 1.84 26.36
C ASP A 126 3.33 0.62 25.44
N ALA A 127 4.34 -0.23 25.54
CA ALA A 127 4.39 -1.47 24.76
C ALA A 127 3.32 -2.48 25.20
N GLU A 128 2.95 -2.49 26.48
CA GLU A 128 1.95 -3.42 27.02
C GLU A 128 0.53 -3.07 26.55
N GLY A 129 0.20 -1.81 26.42
CA GLY A 129 -1.08 -1.36 25.87
C GLY A 129 -1.12 -1.36 24.34
N THR A 130 -0.07 -0.88 23.69
CA THR A 130 -0.03 -0.73 22.22
C THR A 130 0.20 -2.06 21.50
N GLY A 131 1.02 -2.95 22.06
CA GLY A 131 1.36 -4.24 21.47
C GLY A 131 0.15 -5.11 21.11
N PRO A 132 -0.77 -5.36 22.05
CA PRO A 132 -1.99 -6.13 21.79
C PRO A 132 -2.89 -5.52 20.70
N LEU A 133 -2.92 -4.20 20.54
CA LEU A 133 -3.68 -3.53 19.48
C LEU A 133 -3.07 -3.82 18.11
N ILE A 134 -1.74 -3.77 17.99
CA ILE A 134 -1.03 -4.12 16.76
C ILE A 134 -1.23 -5.60 16.41
N ASP A 135 -1.14 -6.49 17.39
CA ASP A 135 -1.39 -7.92 17.21
C ASP A 135 -2.85 -8.19 16.80
N GLY A 136 -3.79 -7.43 17.35
CA GLY A 136 -5.20 -7.44 16.99
C GLY A 136 -5.43 -7.08 15.52
N LEU A 137 -4.76 -6.05 15.00
CA LEU A 137 -4.79 -5.73 13.56
C LEU A 137 -4.26 -6.89 12.71
N GLY A 138 -3.19 -7.55 13.16
CA GLY A 138 -2.67 -8.74 12.51
C GLY A 138 -3.67 -9.91 12.49
N ALA A 139 -4.44 -10.09 13.57
CA ALA A 139 -5.51 -11.10 13.63
C ALA A 139 -6.67 -10.74 12.68
N LEU A 140 -7.09 -9.48 12.64
CA LEU A 140 -8.13 -9.00 11.72
C LEU A 140 -7.72 -9.16 10.25
N ALA A 141 -6.44 -8.92 9.92
CA ALA A 141 -5.93 -9.16 8.58
C ALA A 141 -6.02 -10.65 8.19
N ARG A 142 -5.77 -11.58 9.11
CA ARG A 142 -5.97 -13.02 8.86
C ARG A 142 -7.45 -13.37 8.65
N THR A 143 -8.35 -12.82 9.45
CA THR A 143 -9.80 -12.96 9.27
C THR A 143 -10.24 -12.46 7.90
N ALA A 144 -9.77 -11.27 7.48
CA ALA A 144 -10.06 -10.70 6.16
C ALA A 144 -9.58 -11.61 5.02
N ILE A 145 -8.40 -12.23 5.14
CA ILE A 145 -7.88 -13.18 4.15
C ILE A 145 -8.77 -14.42 4.05
N THR A 146 -9.23 -14.96 5.19
CA THR A 146 -10.17 -16.09 5.22
C THR A 146 -11.50 -15.71 4.57
N ALA A 147 -12.06 -14.55 4.92
CA ALA A 147 -13.31 -14.06 4.34
C ALA A 147 -13.22 -13.87 2.81
N LEU A 148 -12.10 -13.35 2.31
CA LEU A 148 -11.83 -13.26 0.86
C LEU A 148 -11.83 -14.64 0.20
N HIS A 149 -11.14 -15.61 0.81
CA HIS A 149 -11.04 -16.96 0.29
C HIS A 149 -12.41 -17.68 0.28
N ASP A 150 -13.22 -17.49 1.31
CA ASP A 150 -14.51 -18.14 1.49
C ASP A 150 -15.65 -17.42 0.74
N GLY A 151 -15.38 -16.22 0.23
CA GLY A 151 -16.40 -15.40 -0.46
C GLY A 151 -17.37 -14.71 0.50
N ASP A 152 -17.00 -14.57 1.78
CA ASP A 152 -17.82 -13.97 2.83
C ASP A 152 -17.60 -12.45 2.90
N ALA A 153 -18.39 -11.70 2.10
CA ALA A 153 -18.32 -10.24 2.08
C ALA A 153 -18.74 -9.59 3.42
N PRO A 154 -19.78 -10.07 4.14
CA PRO A 154 -20.10 -9.57 5.47
C PRO A 154 -18.94 -9.72 6.47
N ALA A 155 -18.31 -10.89 6.54
CA ALA A 155 -17.18 -11.11 7.45
C ALA A 155 -15.97 -10.22 7.09
N LEU A 156 -15.72 -9.97 5.80
CA LEU A 156 -14.71 -9.02 5.36
C LEU A 156 -15.03 -7.61 5.85
N GLY A 157 -16.28 -7.15 5.65
CA GLY A 157 -16.71 -5.82 6.09
C GLY A 157 -16.59 -5.64 7.60
N GLU A 158 -16.98 -6.65 8.38
CA GLU A 158 -16.83 -6.62 9.84
C GLU A 158 -15.35 -6.53 10.27
N ALA A 159 -14.46 -7.31 9.64
CA ALA A 159 -13.04 -7.24 9.91
C ALA A 159 -12.46 -5.84 9.58
N MET A 160 -12.90 -5.22 8.49
CA MET A 160 -12.51 -3.85 8.11
C MET A 160 -12.99 -2.82 9.14
N ASN A 161 -14.26 -2.88 9.57
CA ASN A 161 -14.81 -1.97 10.57
C ASN A 161 -14.07 -2.08 11.92
N ARG A 162 -13.79 -3.29 12.36
CA ARG A 162 -13.04 -3.52 13.60
C ARG A 162 -11.60 -3.02 13.49
N ALA A 163 -10.95 -3.20 12.33
CA ALA A 163 -9.62 -2.67 12.09
C ALA A 163 -9.62 -1.13 12.15
N HIS A 164 -10.64 -0.49 11.55
CA HIS A 164 -10.81 0.96 11.62
C HIS A 164 -10.96 1.45 13.06
N THR A 165 -11.77 0.77 13.88
CA THR A 165 -11.92 1.11 15.31
C THR A 165 -10.59 1.06 16.06
N VAL A 166 -9.74 0.05 15.80
CA VAL A 166 -8.41 -0.04 16.41
C VAL A 166 -7.51 1.10 15.92
N LEU A 167 -7.53 1.41 14.62
CA LEU A 167 -6.74 2.51 14.06
C LEU A 167 -7.16 3.87 14.62
N ALA A 168 -8.46 4.11 14.78
CA ALA A 168 -8.97 5.33 15.42
C ALA A 168 -8.50 5.44 16.87
N GLY A 169 -8.49 4.33 17.64
CA GLY A 169 -7.97 4.28 18.99
C GLY A 169 -6.44 4.50 19.12
N LEU A 170 -5.72 4.36 18.01
CA LEU A 170 -4.27 4.64 17.90
C LEU A 170 -3.96 6.03 17.30
N ASP A 171 -4.95 6.93 17.20
CA ASP A 171 -4.84 8.24 16.55
C ASP A 171 -4.38 8.16 15.07
N LEU A 172 -4.71 7.06 14.39
CA LEU A 172 -4.39 6.83 12.98
C LEU A 172 -5.59 7.03 12.06
N SER A 173 -6.64 7.66 12.55
CA SER A 173 -7.83 8.05 11.78
C SER A 173 -8.12 9.54 11.89
N LEU A 174 -9.16 10.00 11.20
CA LEU A 174 -9.64 11.36 11.25
C LEU A 174 -11.12 11.38 11.67
N PRO A 175 -11.57 12.34 12.51
CA PRO A 175 -12.96 12.40 12.98
C PRO A 175 -14.01 12.44 11.86
N VAL A 176 -13.65 12.90 10.66
CA VAL A 176 -14.53 12.87 9.49
C VAL A 176 -14.75 11.46 8.93
N LEU A 177 -13.84 10.53 9.20
CA LEU A 177 -13.94 9.13 8.78
C LEU A 177 -14.54 8.22 9.87
N ASP A 178 -14.62 8.70 11.11
CA ASP A 178 -15.09 7.94 12.28
C ASP A 178 -16.62 8.07 12.50
N ARG A 179 -17.35 8.71 11.58
CA ARG A 179 -18.80 9.02 11.68
C ARG A 179 -19.70 7.95 11.09
#